data_a3ffd29f34f18780e6d0d14ad651fb23
#
_entry.id   a3ffd29f34f18780e6d0d14ad651fb23
#
_cell.length_a   1.000
_cell.length_b   1.000
_cell.length_c   1.000
_cell.angle_alpha   90.00
_cell.angle_beta   90.00
_cell.angle_gamma   90.00
#
_symmetry.space_group_name_H-M   'P 1'
#
loop_
_entity.id
_entity.type
_entity.pdbx_description
1 polymer ?
#
loop_
_entity_poly.entity_id
_entity_poly.type
_entity_poly.pdbx_seq_one_letter_code
_entity_poly.pdbx_strand_id
1 'polypeptide(L)'
;MSIAGLTRKLFKKPAPATHVPRRAESDAAVLASLGIDTEDGEVRAACARVARRLHAERIRVIGFVPSNDRVAVPPILIQLGIALTELTGATIAVVDANVRYPGLGSLNEGKQTDSDESVFSTRWLRGSLALLSAPEVERAGQVVPQLARVLLDGADLFAHVLVDLTGFELLGEHASAAACMDAVALVGRAHESRERELIGLAHLMPYGRFLGVLLVG
;
A
#
# COMPACT_ATOMS: atom_id res chain seq x y z
N MET A 1 18.51 12.73 -19.83
CA MET A 1 18.25 12.98 -18.38
C MET A 1 18.22 11.63 -17.66
N SER A 2 18.95 11.48 -16.57
CA SER A 2 19.13 10.19 -15.89
C SER A 2 17.84 9.83 -15.12
N ILE A 3 17.33 8.62 -15.30
CA ILE A 3 16.13 8.04 -14.67
C ILE A 3 16.24 8.14 -13.13
N ALA A 4 17.44 8.00 -12.56
CA ALA A 4 17.71 8.13 -11.13
C ALA A 4 17.35 9.51 -10.54
N GLY A 5 17.33 10.57 -11.33
CA GLY A 5 16.98 11.92 -10.87
C GLY A 5 15.48 12.12 -10.68
N LEU A 6 14.65 11.42 -11.46
CA LEU A 6 13.20 11.54 -11.40
C LEU A 6 12.61 10.82 -10.18
N THR A 7 13.12 9.65 -9.88
CA THR A 7 12.65 8.81 -8.78
C THR A 7 12.93 9.45 -7.42
N ARG A 8 14.11 10.10 -7.27
CA ARG A 8 14.41 10.89 -6.06
C ARG A 8 13.42 12.03 -5.83
N LYS A 9 12.79 12.59 -6.89
CA LYS A 9 11.76 13.62 -6.75
C LYS A 9 10.44 13.08 -6.23
N LEU A 10 10.03 11.88 -6.66
CA LEU A 10 8.79 11.21 -6.24
C LEU A 10 8.79 10.86 -4.76
N PHE A 11 9.93 10.42 -4.24
CA PHE A 11 10.08 9.94 -2.87
C PHE A 11 10.89 10.88 -1.97
N LYS A 12 11.02 12.16 -2.33
CA LYS A 12 11.77 13.09 -1.49
C LYS A 12 11.09 13.20 -0.12
N LYS A 13 11.72 12.62 0.90
CA LYS A 13 11.30 12.78 2.29
C LYS A 13 11.24 14.28 2.60
N PRO A 14 10.12 14.80 3.15
CA PRO A 14 10.06 16.21 3.51
C PRO A 14 11.20 16.54 4.47
N ALA A 15 11.90 17.61 4.20
CA ALA A 15 12.89 18.16 5.15
C ALA A 15 12.16 18.49 6.46
N PRO A 16 12.80 18.36 7.63
CA PRO A 16 12.21 18.76 8.89
C PRO A 16 11.74 20.22 8.74
N ALA A 17 10.45 20.42 8.94
CA ALA A 17 9.79 21.68 8.60
C ALA A 17 10.26 22.84 9.49
N THR A 18 10.91 23.83 8.88
CA THR A 18 11.16 25.17 9.45
C THR A 18 10.17 26.20 8.94
N HIS A 19 9.11 25.82 8.22
CA HIS A 19 8.10 26.72 7.71
C HIS A 19 6.72 26.37 8.32
N VAL A 20 6.05 27.41 8.88
CA VAL A 20 4.65 27.34 9.34
C VAL A 20 3.77 26.92 8.17
N PRO A 21 3.14 25.73 8.22
CA PRO A 21 2.36 25.26 7.09
C PRO A 21 1.01 25.98 7.05
N ARG A 22 0.58 26.40 5.84
CA ARG A 22 -0.85 26.44 5.50
C ARG A 22 -1.49 25.20 6.12
N ARG A 23 -2.60 25.38 6.88
CA ARG A 23 -3.38 24.34 7.59
C ARG A 23 -3.33 22.98 6.89
N ALA A 24 -2.25 22.24 7.11
CA ALA A 24 -2.19 20.83 6.75
C ALA A 24 -3.23 20.15 7.63
N GLU A 25 -4.18 19.43 7.04
CA GLU A 25 -5.01 18.52 7.81
C GLU A 25 -4.08 17.72 8.71
N SER A 26 -4.43 17.64 10.00
CA SER A 26 -3.62 16.84 10.91
C SER A 26 -3.65 15.40 10.44
N ASP A 27 -2.55 14.66 10.60
CA ASP A 27 -2.50 13.23 10.25
C ASP A 27 -3.67 12.45 10.87
N ALA A 28 -4.12 12.86 12.07
CA ALA A 28 -5.29 12.30 12.74
C ALA A 28 -6.58 12.52 11.94
N ALA A 29 -6.78 13.72 11.35
CA ALA A 29 -7.97 13.99 10.54
C ALA A 29 -7.96 13.15 9.25
N VAL A 30 -6.78 12.94 8.65
CA VAL A 30 -6.61 12.07 7.49
C VAL A 30 -6.95 10.62 7.83
N LEU A 31 -6.42 10.10 8.92
CA LEU A 31 -6.69 8.73 9.36
C LEU A 31 -8.17 8.54 9.68
N ALA A 32 -8.80 9.53 10.33
CA ALA A 32 -10.23 9.50 10.61
C ALA A 32 -11.08 9.52 9.32
N SER A 33 -10.69 10.30 8.30
CA SER A 33 -11.40 10.32 6.99
C SER A 33 -11.32 8.99 6.24
N LEU A 34 -10.31 8.17 6.53
CA LEU A 34 -10.15 6.82 6.00
C LEU A 34 -10.81 5.75 6.88
N GLY A 35 -11.54 6.15 7.93
CA GLY A 35 -12.18 5.22 8.86
C GLY A 35 -11.20 4.47 9.76
N ILE A 36 -9.98 4.99 9.92
CA ILE A 36 -8.94 4.36 10.74
C ILE A 36 -8.99 4.89 12.16
N ASP A 37 -9.36 4.01 13.09
CA ASP A 37 -9.24 4.25 14.53
C ASP A 37 -7.85 3.81 15.01
N THR A 38 -7.01 4.79 15.36
CA THR A 38 -5.68 4.51 15.89
C THR A 38 -5.67 4.18 17.38
N GLU A 39 -6.79 4.36 18.06
CA GLU A 39 -6.93 4.09 19.50
C GLU A 39 -7.41 2.65 19.78
N ASP A 40 -7.90 1.92 18.74
CA ASP A 40 -8.29 0.52 18.88
C ASP A 40 -7.08 -0.35 19.24
N GLY A 41 -6.99 -0.71 20.51
CA GLY A 41 -5.88 -1.49 21.08
C GLY A 41 -5.80 -2.91 20.51
N GLU A 42 -6.94 -3.50 20.14
CA GLU A 42 -7.01 -4.87 19.62
C GLU A 42 -6.47 -4.95 18.18
N VAL A 43 -6.89 -4.03 17.34
CA VAL A 43 -6.39 -3.89 15.97
C VAL A 43 -4.90 -3.54 15.96
N ARG A 44 -4.46 -2.61 16.82
CA ARG A 44 -3.04 -2.27 16.97
C ARG A 44 -2.20 -3.48 17.37
N ALA A 45 -2.65 -4.26 18.37
CA ALA A 45 -1.96 -5.46 18.79
C ALA A 45 -1.90 -6.53 17.68
N ALA A 46 -2.97 -6.69 16.90
CA ALA A 46 -3.00 -7.57 15.74
C ALA A 46 -2.00 -7.12 14.67
N CYS A 47 -2.03 -5.85 14.27
CA CYS A 47 -1.08 -5.27 13.31
C CYS A 47 0.37 -5.40 13.79
N ALA A 48 0.64 -5.19 15.07
CA ALA A 48 1.99 -5.36 15.64
C ALA A 48 2.48 -6.82 15.58
N ARG A 49 1.58 -7.81 15.72
CA ARG A 49 1.95 -9.23 15.54
C ARG A 49 2.32 -9.54 14.09
N VAL A 50 1.52 -9.06 13.14
CA VAL A 50 1.79 -9.24 11.69
C VAL A 50 3.08 -8.51 11.32
N ALA A 51 3.26 -7.26 11.76
CA ALA A 51 4.45 -6.45 11.49
C ALA A 51 5.74 -7.17 11.94
N ARG A 52 5.75 -7.73 13.17
CA ARG A 52 6.90 -8.50 13.67
C ARG A 52 7.23 -9.70 12.78
N ARG A 53 6.21 -10.42 12.31
CA ARG A 53 6.41 -11.57 11.42
C ARG A 53 7.01 -11.14 10.08
N LEU A 54 6.44 -10.15 9.43
CA LEU A 54 6.93 -9.64 8.14
C LEU A 54 8.37 -9.13 8.25
N HIS A 55 8.68 -8.41 9.32
CA HIS A 55 10.02 -7.91 9.57
C HIS A 55 11.04 -9.03 9.82
N ALA A 56 10.67 -10.05 10.59
CA ALA A 56 11.52 -11.22 10.86
C ALA A 56 11.84 -12.03 9.59
N GLU A 57 10.90 -12.15 8.67
CA GLU A 57 11.07 -12.84 7.39
C GLU A 57 11.84 -12.00 6.35
N ARG A 58 12.17 -10.75 6.67
CA ARG A 58 12.92 -9.79 5.81
C ARG A 58 12.27 -9.56 4.44
N ILE A 59 10.95 -9.71 4.35
CA ILE A 59 10.21 -9.48 3.12
C ILE A 59 10.06 -7.98 2.94
N ARG A 60 10.39 -7.48 1.78
CA ARG A 60 10.37 -6.04 1.48
C ARG A 60 9.08 -5.61 0.83
N VAL A 61 8.71 -6.24 -0.26
CA VAL A 61 7.56 -5.88 -1.08
C VAL A 61 6.49 -6.94 -0.93
N ILE A 62 5.36 -6.56 -0.34
CA ILE A 62 4.28 -7.49 -0.02
C ILE A 62 3.01 -7.03 -0.72
N GLY A 63 2.47 -7.89 -1.60
CA GLY A 63 1.18 -7.70 -2.22
C GLY A 63 0.05 -8.23 -1.34
N PHE A 64 -1.06 -7.52 -1.30
CA PHE A 64 -2.28 -7.92 -0.59
C PHE A 64 -3.42 -8.03 -1.59
N VAL A 65 -3.96 -9.24 -1.71
CA VAL A 65 -5.05 -9.57 -2.63
C VAL A 65 -6.31 -9.82 -1.81
N PRO A 66 -7.38 -9.02 -1.96
CA PRO A 66 -8.62 -9.27 -1.24
C PRO A 66 -9.33 -10.51 -1.76
N SER A 67 -10.09 -11.18 -0.90
CA SER A 67 -10.93 -12.32 -1.28
C SER A 67 -12.09 -11.91 -2.19
N ASN A 68 -12.52 -10.66 -2.11
CA ASN A 68 -13.55 -10.05 -2.94
C ASN A 68 -13.48 -8.51 -2.82
N ASP A 69 -14.26 -7.82 -3.64
CA ASP A 69 -14.32 -6.35 -3.73
C ASP A 69 -14.91 -5.64 -2.50
N ARG A 70 -15.45 -6.37 -1.54
CA ARG A 70 -16.02 -5.81 -0.29
C ARG A 70 -14.97 -5.67 0.81
N VAL A 71 -13.79 -6.24 0.62
CA VAL A 71 -12.69 -6.13 1.60
C VAL A 71 -11.93 -4.84 1.35
N ALA A 72 -12.06 -3.87 2.26
CA ALA A 72 -11.31 -2.62 2.21
C ALA A 72 -9.85 -2.85 2.65
N VAL A 73 -8.95 -3.02 1.69
CA VAL A 73 -7.52 -3.30 1.95
C VAL A 73 -6.74 -2.07 2.42
N PRO A 74 -6.88 -0.86 1.83
CA PRO A 74 -6.05 0.29 2.19
C PRO A 74 -6.04 0.65 3.69
N PRO A 75 -7.16 0.68 4.42
CA PRO A 75 -7.14 0.98 5.85
C PRO A 75 -6.31 -0.02 6.66
N ILE A 76 -6.36 -1.30 6.29
CA ILE A 76 -5.60 -2.38 6.92
C ILE A 76 -4.11 -2.17 6.69
N LEU A 77 -3.71 -1.85 5.44
CA LEU A 77 -2.30 -1.62 5.09
C LEU A 77 -1.74 -0.39 5.78
N ILE A 78 -2.53 0.67 5.95
CA ILE A 78 -2.10 1.87 6.66
C ILE A 78 -1.83 1.54 8.14
N GLN A 79 -2.73 0.81 8.80
CA GLN A 79 -2.53 0.39 10.19
C GLN A 79 -1.31 -0.53 10.35
N LEU A 80 -1.12 -1.46 9.41
CA LEU A 80 0.05 -2.33 9.37
C LEU A 80 1.34 -1.53 9.10
N GLY A 81 1.28 -0.54 8.20
CA GLY A 81 2.37 0.38 7.90
C GLY A 81 2.77 1.22 9.13
N ILE A 82 1.80 1.71 9.89
CA ILE A 82 2.04 2.40 11.17
C ILE A 82 2.76 1.47 12.14
N ALA A 83 2.27 0.23 12.31
CA ALA A 83 2.88 -0.76 13.19
C ALA A 83 4.32 -1.13 12.77
N LEU A 84 4.59 -1.25 11.47
CA LEU A 84 5.94 -1.47 10.93
C LEU A 84 6.85 -0.27 11.19
N THR A 85 6.35 0.95 11.00
CA THR A 85 7.10 2.18 11.30
C THR A 85 7.45 2.27 12.79
N GLU A 86 6.51 1.98 13.68
CA GLU A 86 6.72 1.97 15.13
C GLU A 86 7.72 0.88 15.55
N LEU A 87 7.67 -0.29 14.90
CA LEU A 87 8.56 -1.41 15.18
C LEU A 87 10.00 -1.16 14.72
N THR A 88 10.18 -0.59 13.52
CA THR A 88 11.47 -0.53 12.85
C THR A 88 12.14 0.83 12.93
N GLY A 89 11.39 1.90 13.18
CA GLY A 89 11.84 3.29 13.02
C GLY A 89 12.14 3.69 11.58
N ALA A 90 11.91 2.80 10.62
CA ALA A 90 12.24 2.99 9.21
C ALA A 90 11.07 3.59 8.42
N THR A 91 11.37 4.02 7.21
CA THR A 91 10.35 4.52 6.27
C THR A 91 9.64 3.35 5.60
N ILE A 92 8.30 3.39 5.61
CA ILE A 92 7.42 2.38 5.03
C ILE A 92 6.58 3.03 3.93
N ALA A 93 6.27 2.29 2.88
CA ALA A 93 5.31 2.72 1.87
C ALA A 93 4.04 1.84 1.88
N VAL A 94 2.91 2.47 1.68
CA VAL A 94 1.63 1.82 1.34
C VAL A 94 1.26 2.28 -0.05
N VAL A 95 1.09 1.35 -0.97
CA VAL A 95 0.73 1.61 -2.37
C VAL A 95 -0.69 1.11 -2.60
N ASP A 96 -1.60 2.02 -2.86
CA ASP A 96 -2.93 1.72 -3.36
C ASP A 96 -2.83 1.62 -4.90
N ALA A 97 -2.75 0.40 -5.40
CA ALA A 97 -2.70 0.12 -6.82
C ALA A 97 -4.08 -0.17 -7.42
N ASN A 98 -5.16 0.00 -6.65
CA ASN A 98 -6.53 -0.16 -7.13
C ASN A 98 -6.90 0.97 -8.10
N VAL A 99 -6.91 0.64 -9.38
CA VAL A 99 -7.19 1.61 -10.46
C VAL A 99 -8.68 1.88 -10.65
N ARG A 100 -9.54 0.99 -10.17
CA ARG A 100 -10.98 1.10 -10.39
C ARG A 100 -11.65 1.96 -9.32
N TYR A 101 -11.26 1.76 -8.08
CA TYR A 101 -11.79 2.48 -6.93
C TYR A 101 -10.66 2.74 -5.94
N PRO A 102 -9.75 3.70 -6.26
CA PRO A 102 -8.63 3.98 -5.38
C PRO A 102 -9.13 4.44 -4.01
N GLY A 103 -8.88 3.63 -2.98
CA GLY A 103 -9.29 3.91 -1.62
C GLY A 103 -8.58 5.12 -1.01
N LEU A 104 -7.41 5.46 -1.56
CA LEU A 104 -6.63 6.64 -1.18
C LEU A 104 -6.82 7.83 -2.13
N GLY A 105 -7.71 7.72 -3.12
CA GLY A 105 -7.95 8.78 -4.11
C GLY A 105 -8.35 10.11 -3.51
N SER A 106 -9.20 10.10 -2.46
CA SER A 106 -9.63 11.31 -1.75
C SER A 106 -8.48 12.09 -1.09
N LEU A 107 -7.34 11.45 -0.83
CA LEU A 107 -6.17 12.13 -0.26
C LEU A 107 -5.44 13.03 -1.27
N ASN A 108 -5.79 12.91 -2.55
CA ASN A 108 -5.17 13.64 -3.65
C ASN A 108 -6.01 14.83 -4.14
N GLU A 109 -7.22 14.99 -3.63
CA GLU A 109 -8.08 16.12 -3.99
C GLU A 109 -7.38 17.44 -3.66
N GLY A 110 -7.01 18.20 -4.70
CA GLY A 110 -6.36 19.50 -4.61
C GLY A 110 -4.86 19.57 -4.88
N LYS A 111 -4.20 18.45 -5.18
CA LYS A 111 -2.84 18.46 -5.70
C LYS A 111 -2.84 17.97 -7.15
N GLN A 112 -3.02 18.88 -8.10
CA GLN A 112 -2.56 18.66 -9.47
C GLN A 112 -1.05 18.46 -9.40
N THR A 113 -0.60 17.24 -9.64
CA THR A 113 0.81 16.98 -9.91
C THR A 113 1.11 17.51 -11.30
N ASP A 114 1.78 18.67 -11.37
CA ASP A 114 2.24 19.30 -12.62
C ASP A 114 3.27 18.48 -13.39
N SER A 115 3.53 17.23 -13.01
CA SER A 115 4.46 16.34 -13.69
C SER A 115 3.71 15.22 -14.40
N ASP A 116 3.63 15.33 -15.71
CA ASP A 116 3.07 14.37 -16.68
C ASP A 116 3.72 12.96 -16.63
N GLU A 117 4.69 12.73 -15.75
CA GLU A 117 5.52 11.53 -15.71
C GLU A 117 5.23 10.59 -14.52
N SER A 118 4.51 11.03 -13.50
CA SER A 118 4.23 10.21 -12.33
C SER A 118 2.81 9.67 -12.35
N VAL A 119 2.67 8.34 -12.40
CA VAL A 119 1.39 7.65 -12.37
C VAL A 119 0.81 7.60 -10.95
N PHE A 120 1.65 7.56 -9.92
CA PHE A 120 1.22 7.54 -8.52
C PHE A 120 1.44 8.90 -7.85
N SER A 121 0.45 9.36 -7.09
CA SER A 121 0.59 10.50 -6.20
C SER A 121 1.05 10.05 -4.80
N THR A 122 1.81 10.88 -4.10
CA THR A 122 2.39 10.52 -2.80
C THR A 122 1.99 11.49 -1.71
N ARG A 123 1.49 10.97 -0.57
CA ARG A 123 1.26 11.71 0.67
C ARG A 123 2.05 11.09 1.81
N TRP A 124 2.68 11.91 2.62
CA TRP A 124 3.42 11.48 3.80
C TRP A 124 2.58 11.63 5.07
N LEU A 125 2.52 10.57 5.88
CA LEU A 125 1.96 10.58 7.22
C LEU A 125 3.08 10.40 8.26
N ARG A 126 3.01 11.16 9.35
CA ARG A 126 3.97 11.10 10.47
C ARG A 126 5.45 11.16 10.01
N GLY A 127 5.71 11.67 8.83
CA GLY A 127 7.05 11.82 8.25
C GLY A 127 7.78 10.52 7.87
N SER A 128 7.21 9.35 8.13
CA SER A 128 7.85 8.04 7.90
C SER A 128 6.97 7.03 7.18
N LEU A 129 5.67 7.29 7.02
CA LEU A 129 4.76 6.46 6.24
C LEU A 129 4.37 7.21 4.96
N ALA A 130 4.75 6.67 3.80
CA ALA A 130 4.36 7.20 2.49
C ALA A 130 3.10 6.47 2.01
N LEU A 131 2.06 7.22 1.67
CA LEU A 131 0.87 6.71 0.99
C LEU A 131 0.95 7.08 -0.49
N LEU A 132 0.94 6.07 -1.35
CA LEU A 132 0.96 6.22 -2.81
C LEU A 132 -0.41 5.79 -3.34
N SER A 133 -1.08 6.69 -4.04
CA SER A 133 -2.39 6.43 -4.63
C SER A 133 -2.28 6.10 -6.11
N ALA A 134 -3.13 5.18 -6.55
CA ALA A 134 -3.23 4.76 -7.95
C ALA A 134 -3.52 5.92 -8.90
N PRO A 135 -3.13 5.77 -10.17
CA PRO A 135 -3.47 6.71 -11.23
C PRO A 135 -4.97 6.71 -11.52
N GLU A 136 -5.42 7.70 -12.26
CA GLU A 136 -6.77 7.71 -12.81
C GLU A 136 -7.04 6.49 -13.73
N VAL A 137 -8.31 6.08 -13.81
CA VAL A 137 -8.77 4.87 -14.53
C VAL A 137 -8.34 4.84 -16.00
N GLU A 138 -8.21 5.99 -16.64
CA GLU A 138 -7.76 6.11 -18.04
C GLU A 138 -6.35 5.52 -18.29
N ARG A 139 -5.52 5.42 -17.25
CA ARG A 139 -4.15 4.89 -17.31
C ARG A 139 -4.02 3.47 -16.75
N ALA A 140 -5.13 2.78 -16.54
CA ALA A 140 -5.16 1.44 -15.90
C ALA A 140 -4.21 0.42 -16.58
N GLY A 141 -4.14 0.40 -17.91
CA GLY A 141 -3.24 -0.50 -18.66
C GLY A 141 -1.74 -0.26 -18.44
N GLN A 142 -1.37 0.83 -17.77
CA GLN A 142 0.02 1.15 -17.44
C GLN A 142 0.38 0.81 -16.00
N VAL A 143 -0.57 0.33 -15.19
CA VAL A 143 -0.39 0.18 -13.73
C VAL A 143 0.67 -0.86 -13.39
N VAL A 144 0.66 -2.03 -14.01
CA VAL A 144 1.65 -3.08 -13.69
C VAL A 144 3.08 -2.65 -14.03
N PRO A 145 3.38 -2.13 -15.24
CA PRO A 145 4.71 -1.62 -15.54
C PRO A 145 5.13 -0.46 -14.64
N GLN A 146 4.22 0.44 -14.30
CA GLN A 146 4.50 1.58 -13.42
C GLN A 146 4.69 1.12 -11.98
N LEU A 147 3.89 0.18 -11.49
CA LEU A 147 4.05 -0.42 -10.18
C LEU A 147 5.43 -1.08 -10.06
N ALA A 148 5.81 -1.92 -11.04
CA ALA A 148 7.13 -2.54 -11.06
C ALA A 148 8.25 -1.51 -11.00
N ARG A 149 8.12 -0.41 -11.76
CA ARG A 149 9.07 0.69 -11.75
C ARG A 149 9.15 1.40 -10.39
N VAL A 150 8.00 1.74 -9.80
CA VAL A 150 7.93 2.36 -8.46
C VAL A 150 8.59 1.47 -7.41
N LEU A 151 8.36 0.16 -7.47
CA LEU A 151 8.95 -0.80 -6.56
C LEU A 151 10.48 -0.90 -6.72
N LEU A 152 10.98 -0.91 -7.95
CA LEU A 152 12.41 -0.92 -8.24
C LEU A 152 13.09 0.37 -7.78
N ASP A 153 12.50 1.49 -8.12
CA ASP A 153 13.05 2.81 -7.83
C ASP A 153 12.94 3.18 -6.33
N GLY A 154 11.90 2.69 -5.64
CA GLY A 154 11.70 2.85 -4.21
C GLY A 154 12.49 1.87 -3.35
N ALA A 155 13.20 0.94 -3.97
CA ALA A 155 13.87 -0.16 -3.29
C ALA A 155 14.83 0.27 -2.17
N ASP A 156 15.53 1.39 -2.32
CA ASP A 156 16.48 1.90 -1.34
C ASP A 156 15.87 2.89 -0.33
N LEU A 157 14.61 3.29 -0.54
CA LEU A 157 13.95 4.32 0.27
C LEU A 157 13.09 3.76 1.39
N PHE A 158 12.53 2.56 1.17
CA PHE A 158 11.56 1.94 2.07
C PHE A 158 12.06 0.60 2.59
N ALA A 159 11.96 0.40 3.90
CA ALA A 159 12.26 -0.89 4.51
C ALA A 159 11.20 -1.95 4.13
N HIS A 160 9.94 -1.53 4.03
CA HIS A 160 8.84 -2.35 3.54
C HIS A 160 7.93 -1.53 2.63
N VAL A 161 7.36 -2.20 1.63
CA VAL A 161 6.34 -1.67 0.72
C VAL A 161 5.14 -2.61 0.76
N LEU A 162 3.99 -2.10 1.20
CA LEU A 162 2.73 -2.82 1.28
C LEU A 162 1.87 -2.39 0.09
N VAL A 163 1.46 -3.33 -0.76
CA VAL A 163 0.77 -3.03 -2.01
C VAL A 163 -0.63 -3.61 -2.00
N ASP A 164 -1.63 -2.75 -2.16
CA ASP A 164 -3.00 -3.18 -2.41
C ASP A 164 -3.16 -3.58 -3.88
N LEU A 165 -3.48 -4.84 -4.12
CA LEU A 165 -3.73 -5.43 -5.43
C LEU A 165 -5.23 -5.60 -5.74
N THR A 166 -6.10 -4.85 -5.05
CA THR A 166 -7.55 -4.87 -5.31
C THR A 166 -7.84 -4.46 -6.76
N GLY A 167 -8.69 -5.21 -7.43
CA GLY A 167 -9.14 -4.91 -8.79
C GLY A 167 -8.25 -5.45 -9.91
N PHE A 168 -7.07 -5.99 -9.60
CA PHE A 168 -6.19 -6.57 -10.63
C PHE A 168 -6.76 -7.81 -11.30
N GLU A 169 -7.64 -8.57 -10.62
CA GLU A 169 -8.37 -9.69 -11.20
C GLU A 169 -9.25 -9.26 -12.37
N LEU A 170 -9.82 -8.04 -12.30
CA LEU A 170 -10.69 -7.49 -13.34
C LEU A 170 -9.92 -7.10 -14.60
N LEU A 171 -8.62 -6.84 -14.46
CA LEU A 171 -7.69 -6.55 -15.56
C LEU A 171 -7.08 -7.83 -16.12
N GLY A 172 -7.30 -9.00 -15.49
CA GLY A 172 -6.59 -10.24 -15.81
C GLY A 172 -5.10 -10.20 -15.49
N GLU A 173 -4.66 -9.24 -14.69
CA GLU A 173 -3.23 -8.93 -14.43
C GLU A 173 -2.77 -9.29 -13.01
N HIS A 174 -3.64 -9.88 -12.18
CA HIS A 174 -3.29 -10.20 -10.77
C HIS A 174 -2.05 -11.10 -10.64
N ALA A 175 -1.87 -12.08 -11.54
CA ALA A 175 -0.69 -12.93 -11.52
C ALA A 175 0.58 -12.15 -11.88
N SER A 176 0.51 -11.25 -12.86
CA SER A 176 1.63 -10.39 -13.28
C SER A 176 1.98 -9.39 -12.18
N ALA A 177 0.99 -8.79 -11.54
CA ALA A 177 1.18 -7.88 -10.41
C ALA A 177 1.79 -8.62 -9.20
N ALA A 178 1.26 -9.80 -8.86
CA ALA A 178 1.79 -10.65 -7.78
C ALA A 178 3.24 -11.09 -8.06
N ALA A 179 3.61 -11.29 -9.32
CA ALA A 179 4.98 -11.62 -9.71
C ALA A 179 5.99 -10.49 -9.48
N CYS A 180 5.54 -9.24 -9.33
CA CYS A 180 6.40 -8.11 -8.97
C CYS A 180 6.66 -8.01 -7.45
N MET A 181 5.97 -8.82 -6.62
CA MET A 181 6.09 -8.80 -5.17
C MET A 181 7.11 -9.85 -4.69
N ASP A 182 7.76 -9.59 -3.56
CA ASP A 182 8.57 -10.60 -2.89
C ASP A 182 7.69 -11.68 -2.28
N ALA A 183 6.53 -11.27 -1.76
CA ALA A 183 5.54 -12.17 -1.19
C ALA A 183 4.12 -11.62 -1.36
N VAL A 184 3.11 -12.50 -1.22
CA VAL A 184 1.69 -12.15 -1.35
C VAL A 184 0.91 -12.74 -0.19
N ALA A 185 0.02 -11.94 0.39
CA ALA A 185 -0.96 -12.37 1.37
C ALA A 185 -2.38 -12.17 0.81
N LEU A 186 -3.29 -13.09 1.11
CA LEU A 186 -4.71 -12.87 0.86
C LEU A 186 -5.32 -12.13 2.04
N VAL A 187 -6.30 -11.28 1.77
CA VAL A 187 -7.10 -10.60 2.79
C VAL A 187 -8.53 -11.07 2.70
N GLY A 188 -9.00 -11.70 3.75
CA GLY A 188 -10.38 -12.16 3.87
C GLY A 188 -11.09 -11.47 5.03
N ARG A 189 -12.42 -11.38 4.96
CA ARG A 189 -13.25 -10.90 6.05
C ARG A 189 -13.79 -12.07 6.84
N ALA A 190 -13.57 -12.03 8.16
CA ALA A 190 -14.07 -13.06 9.07
C ALA A 190 -15.60 -13.19 8.92
N HIS A 191 -16.11 -14.42 8.91
CA HIS A 191 -17.52 -14.77 8.72
C HIS A 191 -18.14 -14.43 7.36
N GLU A 192 -17.42 -13.75 6.45
CA GLU A 192 -17.92 -13.40 5.11
C GLU A 192 -17.15 -14.10 3.98
N SER A 193 -15.81 -14.15 4.08
CA SER A 193 -14.98 -14.80 3.05
C SER A 193 -15.10 -16.32 3.14
N ARG A 194 -15.34 -16.95 2.01
CA ARG A 194 -15.48 -18.40 1.93
C ARG A 194 -14.13 -19.07 1.75
N GLU A 195 -13.88 -20.13 2.51
CA GLU A 195 -12.63 -20.91 2.42
C GLU A 195 -12.31 -21.34 0.98
N ARG A 196 -13.31 -21.81 0.23
CA ARG A 196 -13.13 -22.23 -1.16
C ARG A 196 -12.63 -21.10 -2.07
N GLU A 197 -13.08 -19.88 -1.85
CA GLU A 197 -12.63 -18.70 -2.61
C GLU A 197 -11.17 -18.39 -2.28
N LEU A 198 -10.82 -18.40 -1.00
CA LEU A 198 -9.45 -18.18 -0.54
C LEU A 198 -8.48 -19.26 -1.07
N ILE A 199 -8.89 -20.53 -1.07
CA ILE A 199 -8.09 -21.63 -1.64
C ILE A 199 -7.92 -21.42 -3.15
N GLY A 200 -8.99 -21.07 -3.87
CA GLY A 200 -8.91 -20.78 -5.30
C GLY A 200 -7.95 -19.66 -5.64
N LEU A 201 -7.99 -18.56 -4.89
CA LEU A 201 -7.05 -17.44 -5.04
C LEU A 201 -5.61 -17.85 -4.68
N ALA A 202 -5.41 -18.61 -3.61
CA ALA A 202 -4.09 -19.07 -3.20
C ALA A 202 -3.39 -19.90 -4.30
N HIS A 203 -4.14 -20.71 -5.05
CA HIS A 203 -3.61 -21.48 -6.18
C HIS A 203 -3.18 -20.61 -7.38
N LEU A 204 -3.69 -19.38 -7.48
CA LEU A 204 -3.31 -18.43 -8.52
C LEU A 204 -2.04 -17.63 -8.14
N MET A 205 -1.62 -17.69 -6.88
CA MET A 205 -0.45 -16.94 -6.43
C MET A 205 0.85 -17.60 -6.91
N PRO A 206 1.91 -16.81 -7.16
CA PRO A 206 3.20 -17.34 -7.57
C PRO A 206 3.76 -18.32 -6.53
N TYR A 207 4.26 -19.47 -7.02
CA TYR A 207 4.82 -20.50 -6.16
C TYR A 207 5.92 -19.98 -5.23
N GLY A 208 5.87 -20.37 -3.97
CA GLY A 208 6.86 -19.97 -2.96
C GLY A 208 6.74 -18.54 -2.45
N ARG A 209 5.76 -17.74 -2.92
CA ARG A 209 5.55 -16.35 -2.49
C ARG A 209 4.30 -16.16 -1.63
N PHE A 210 3.48 -17.18 -1.48
CA PHE A 210 2.25 -17.09 -0.69
C PHE A 210 2.55 -17.17 0.81
N LEU A 211 2.21 -16.12 1.56
CA LEU A 211 2.43 -16.01 3.01
C LEU A 211 1.30 -16.60 3.84
N GLY A 212 0.10 -16.64 3.29
CA GLY A 212 -1.11 -17.04 4.01
C GLY A 212 -2.25 -16.04 3.87
N VAL A 213 -3.22 -16.15 4.78
CA VAL A 213 -4.44 -15.33 4.80
C VAL A 213 -4.44 -14.45 6.04
N LEU A 214 -4.68 -13.16 5.83
CA LEU A 214 -5.01 -12.18 6.87
C LEU A 214 -6.52 -12.09 6.96
N LEU A 215 -7.10 -12.51 8.07
CA LEU A 215 -8.53 -12.35 8.35
C LEU A 215 -8.75 -11.07 9.14
N VAL A 216 -9.71 -10.27 8.67
CA VAL A 216 -10.16 -9.02 9.29
C VAL A 216 -11.66 -9.12 9.60
N GLY A 217 -12.12 -8.49 10.64
CA GLY A 217 -13.54 -8.55 11.00
C GLY A 217 -13.85 -7.76 12.20
#